data_0598a4daf9955961550b87e9ed177a20
#
_entry.id   0598a4daf9955961550b87e9ed177a20
#
_cell.length_a   1.000
_cell.length_b   1.000
_cell.length_c   1.000
_cell.angle_alpha   90.00
_cell.angle_beta   90.00
_cell.angle_gamma   90.00
#
_symmetry.space_group_name_H-M   'P 1'
#
loop_
_entity.id
_entity.type
_entity.pdbx_description
1 polymer ?
#
loop_
_entity_poly.entity_id
_entity_poly.type
_entity_poly.pdbx_seq_one_letter_code
_entity_poly.pdbx_strand_id
1 'polypeptide(L)'
;IPYNNHDLQDGLRANLFTIKKISSIPYLSKLINKHVKNIKNFRKEIIINQIVRDLINLMVMDVINTTNNNLKKNNPQSINDIYKLDCLIVDFSDKMKMIDKEIKFFLKRNMYNHRNVIVNTNRSKRIINDLFKYLSKNPRKHISMDLFKNEQKERVIADFIAGMTDRYAINLHNKIK
;
A
#
# COMPACT_ATOMS: atom_id res chain seq x y z
N ILE A 1 -0.06 -5.24 5.81
CA ILE A 1 0.88 -4.75 6.84
C ILE A 1 2.00 -3.90 6.23
N PRO A 2 2.81 -4.37 5.26
CA PRO A 2 3.99 -3.61 4.84
C PRO A 2 3.66 -2.27 4.18
N TYR A 3 2.70 -2.20 3.26
CA TYR A 3 2.44 -1.01 2.45
C TYR A 3 2.22 0.27 3.26
N ASN A 4 1.27 0.28 4.21
CA ASN A 4 1.00 1.47 5.02
C ASN A 4 2.21 1.91 5.85
N ASN A 5 3.02 0.96 6.31
CA ASN A 5 4.20 1.24 7.12
C ASN A 5 5.35 1.79 6.27
N HIS A 6 5.52 1.29 5.03
CA HIS A 6 6.45 1.88 4.07
C HIS A 6 6.00 3.26 3.62
N ASP A 7 4.70 3.46 3.41
CA ASP A 7 4.15 4.79 3.09
C ASP A 7 4.40 5.79 4.23
N LEU A 8 4.30 5.38 5.50
CA LEU A 8 4.72 6.21 6.64
C LEU A 8 6.22 6.55 6.57
N GLN A 9 7.06 5.58 6.23
CA GLN A 9 8.50 5.77 6.07
C GLN A 9 8.81 6.77 4.96
N ASP A 10 8.20 6.57 3.80
CA ASP A 10 8.42 7.40 2.61
C ASP A 10 7.90 8.83 2.81
N GLY A 11 6.73 8.98 3.44
CA GLY A 11 6.20 10.29 3.80
C GLY A 11 7.10 11.07 4.77
N LEU A 12 7.72 10.39 5.75
CA LEU A 12 8.71 10.98 6.65
C LEU A 12 10.01 11.34 5.94
N ARG A 13 10.50 10.50 5.04
CA ARG A 13 11.70 10.75 4.23
C ARG A 13 11.51 11.91 3.25
N ALA A 14 10.34 11.94 2.62
CA ALA A 14 9.95 13.02 1.70
C ALA A 14 9.56 14.32 2.41
N ASN A 15 9.63 14.37 3.76
CA ASN A 15 9.21 15.50 4.59
C ASN A 15 7.77 15.98 4.32
N LEU A 16 6.86 15.08 3.91
CA LEU A 16 5.43 15.38 3.75
C LEU A 16 4.78 15.63 5.13
N PHE A 17 5.30 14.99 6.15
CA PHE A 17 4.93 15.17 7.55
C PHE A 17 6.10 14.84 8.49
N THR A 18 5.97 15.22 9.75
CA THR A 18 7.03 15.05 10.77
C THR A 18 6.70 13.88 11.71
N ILE A 19 7.73 13.36 12.40
CA ILE A 19 7.56 12.36 13.48
C ILE A 19 6.61 12.89 14.56
N LYS A 20 6.69 14.18 14.92
CA LYS A 20 5.75 14.83 15.85
C LYS A 20 4.30 14.74 15.39
N LYS A 21 4.07 14.85 14.07
CA LYS A 21 2.71 14.77 13.51
C LYS A 21 2.15 13.34 13.57
N ILE A 22 3.00 12.31 13.41
CA ILE A 22 2.58 10.91 13.57
C ILE A 22 2.28 10.60 15.04
N SER A 23 2.94 11.26 15.99
CA SER A 23 2.67 11.10 17.43
C SER A 23 1.24 11.54 17.81
N SER A 24 0.49 12.22 16.93
CA SER A 24 -0.93 12.49 17.15
C SER A 24 -1.81 11.24 17.10
N ILE A 25 -1.29 10.14 16.54
CA ILE A 25 -1.94 8.83 16.61
C ILE A 25 -1.63 8.22 17.97
N PRO A 26 -2.62 8.05 18.89
CA PRO A 26 -2.36 7.78 20.31
C PRO A 26 -1.49 6.55 20.57
N TYR A 27 -1.68 5.50 19.76
CA TYR A 27 -0.90 4.27 19.89
C TYR A 27 0.54 4.44 19.43
N LEU A 28 0.77 5.18 18.32
CA LEU A 28 2.10 5.42 17.79
C LEU A 28 2.89 6.37 18.69
N SER A 29 2.23 7.23 19.46
CA SER A 29 2.93 8.11 20.40
C SER A 29 3.79 7.34 21.41
N LYS A 30 3.28 6.22 21.95
CA LYS A 30 4.03 5.37 22.89
C LYS A 30 5.25 4.75 22.24
N LEU A 31 5.08 4.24 21.02
CA LEU A 31 6.17 3.61 20.24
C LEU A 31 7.21 4.66 19.83
N ILE A 32 6.78 5.83 19.41
CA ILE A 32 7.65 6.93 19.00
C ILE A 32 8.42 7.47 20.19
N ASN A 33 7.78 7.68 21.34
CA ASN A 33 8.42 8.22 22.55
C ASN A 33 9.56 7.31 23.04
N LYS A 34 9.50 6.00 22.82
CA LYS A 34 10.60 5.07 23.10
C LYS A 34 11.86 5.42 22.31
N HIS A 35 11.70 5.89 21.06
CA HIS A 35 12.81 6.21 20.16
C HIS A 35 13.21 7.69 20.21
N VAL A 36 12.25 8.59 20.44
CA VAL A 36 12.48 10.05 20.46
C VAL A 36 13.44 10.49 21.57
N LYS A 37 13.46 9.80 22.70
CA LYS A 37 14.44 10.06 23.76
C LYS A 37 15.90 9.94 23.27
N ASN A 38 16.14 9.18 22.21
CA ASN A 38 17.45 8.93 21.62
C ASN A 38 17.72 9.81 20.36
N ILE A 39 16.78 10.67 19.96
CA ILE A 39 16.90 11.49 18.71
C ILE A 39 18.15 12.38 18.71
N LYS A 40 18.57 12.88 19.88
CA LYS A 40 19.76 13.76 19.96
C LYS A 40 21.06 13.06 19.53
N ASN A 41 21.09 11.73 19.56
CA ASN A 41 22.30 10.94 19.33
C ASN A 41 22.30 10.16 18.00
N PHE A 42 21.20 10.13 17.25
CA PHE A 42 21.08 9.34 16.03
C PHE A 42 20.60 10.16 14.84
N ARG A 43 21.01 9.74 13.62
CA ARG A 43 20.49 10.31 12.39
C ARG A 43 18.99 10.04 12.28
N LYS A 44 18.24 11.02 11.77
CA LYS A 44 16.77 10.97 11.59
C LYS A 44 16.33 9.69 10.88
N GLU A 45 17.08 9.25 9.86
CA GLU A 45 16.78 8.05 9.06
C GLU A 45 16.81 6.78 9.91
N ILE A 46 17.74 6.66 10.84
CA ILE A 46 17.85 5.49 11.74
C ILE A 46 16.60 5.41 12.61
N ILE A 47 16.14 6.52 13.13
CA ILE A 47 14.96 6.59 13.99
C ILE A 47 13.70 6.25 13.20
N ILE A 48 13.55 6.77 11.99
CA ILE A 48 12.44 6.42 11.09
C ILE A 48 12.42 4.92 10.85
N ASN A 49 13.56 4.33 10.50
CA ASN A 49 13.66 2.89 10.23
C ASN A 49 13.31 2.05 11.47
N GLN A 50 13.74 2.47 12.66
CA GLN A 50 13.42 1.76 13.91
C GLN A 50 11.93 1.83 14.24
N ILE A 51 11.29 3.01 14.09
CA ILE A 51 9.85 3.19 14.33
C ILE A 51 9.06 2.27 13.39
N VAL A 52 9.38 2.28 12.10
CA VAL A 52 8.68 1.47 11.10
C VAL A 52 8.87 -0.03 11.35
N ARG A 53 10.10 -0.45 11.65
CA ARG A 53 10.40 -1.86 11.99
C ARG A 53 9.62 -2.33 13.22
N ASP A 54 9.59 -1.53 14.29
CA ASP A 54 8.87 -1.90 15.50
C ASP A 54 7.37 -1.94 15.27
N LEU A 55 6.83 -1.06 14.41
CA LEU A 55 5.43 -1.07 14.03
C LEU A 55 5.06 -2.31 13.22
N ILE A 56 5.89 -2.68 12.23
CA ILE A 56 5.72 -3.91 11.45
C ILE A 56 5.76 -5.12 12.39
N ASN A 57 6.74 -5.19 13.29
CA ASN A 57 6.86 -6.30 14.23
C ASN A 57 5.61 -6.42 15.13
N LEU A 58 5.09 -5.30 15.63
CA LEU A 58 3.86 -5.29 16.42
C LEU A 58 2.67 -5.83 15.62
N MET A 59 2.50 -5.41 14.38
CA MET A 59 1.42 -5.89 13.52
C MET A 59 1.55 -7.39 13.21
N VAL A 60 2.76 -7.86 12.93
CA VAL A 60 3.03 -9.29 12.66
C VAL A 60 2.73 -10.14 13.89
N MET A 61 3.21 -9.72 15.06
CA MET A 61 2.94 -10.44 16.31
C MET A 61 1.46 -10.45 16.67
N ASP A 62 0.73 -9.36 16.41
CA ASP A 62 -0.71 -9.30 16.63
C ASP A 62 -1.46 -10.31 15.74
N VAL A 63 -1.14 -10.36 14.44
CA VAL A 63 -1.75 -11.34 13.52
C VAL A 63 -1.46 -12.76 13.97
N ILE A 64 -0.21 -13.08 14.33
CA ILE A 64 0.16 -14.43 14.78
C ILE A 64 -0.63 -14.82 16.04
N ASN A 65 -0.66 -13.93 17.04
CA ASN A 65 -1.36 -14.21 18.29
C ASN A 65 -2.87 -14.34 18.09
N THR A 66 -3.46 -13.44 17.30
CA THR A 66 -4.90 -13.45 17.01
C THR A 66 -5.26 -14.71 16.21
N THR A 67 -4.47 -15.08 15.21
CA THR A 67 -4.66 -16.30 14.44
C THR A 67 -4.59 -17.54 15.32
N ASN A 68 -3.58 -17.63 16.21
CA ASN A 68 -3.46 -18.74 17.14
C ASN A 68 -4.68 -18.84 18.08
N ASN A 69 -5.19 -17.72 18.58
CA ASN A 69 -6.38 -17.67 19.41
C ASN A 69 -7.62 -18.10 18.62
N ASN A 70 -7.77 -17.66 17.38
CA ASN A 70 -8.88 -18.03 16.50
C ASN A 70 -8.85 -19.53 16.17
N LEU A 71 -7.67 -20.09 15.91
CA LEU A 71 -7.49 -21.54 15.72
C LEU A 71 -7.90 -22.35 16.95
N LYS A 72 -7.44 -21.94 18.14
CA LYS A 72 -7.82 -22.59 19.39
C LYS A 72 -9.32 -22.52 19.67
N LYS A 73 -9.94 -21.36 19.41
CA LYS A 73 -11.36 -21.13 19.65
C LYS A 73 -12.24 -21.96 18.72
N ASN A 74 -11.90 -22.02 17.43
CA ASN A 74 -12.73 -22.69 16.42
C ASN A 74 -12.33 -24.15 16.19
N ASN A 75 -11.14 -24.57 16.67
CA ASN A 75 -10.61 -25.93 16.64
C ASN A 75 -10.85 -26.69 15.31
N PRO A 76 -10.52 -26.12 14.13
CA PRO A 76 -10.77 -26.80 12.86
C PRO A 76 -9.87 -28.03 12.75
N GLN A 77 -10.46 -29.17 12.35
CA GLN A 77 -9.75 -30.44 12.15
C GLN A 77 -9.32 -30.64 10.69
N SER A 78 -9.88 -29.84 9.77
CA SER A 78 -9.60 -29.93 8.35
C SER A 78 -9.68 -28.53 7.69
N ILE A 79 -9.14 -28.39 6.47
CA ILE A 79 -9.26 -27.19 5.66
C ILE A 79 -10.75 -26.89 5.36
N ASN A 80 -11.57 -27.93 5.15
CA ASN A 80 -13.00 -27.78 4.90
C ASN A 80 -13.73 -27.14 6.09
N ASP A 81 -13.28 -27.39 7.32
CA ASP A 81 -13.86 -26.74 8.49
C ASP A 81 -13.59 -25.24 8.48
N ILE A 82 -12.38 -24.82 8.05
CA ILE A 82 -12.03 -23.40 7.91
C ILE A 82 -12.94 -22.72 6.88
N TYR A 83 -13.21 -23.36 5.74
CA TYR A 83 -14.10 -22.78 4.71
C TYR A 83 -15.56 -22.62 5.15
N LYS A 84 -15.99 -23.36 6.17
CA LYS A 84 -17.37 -23.28 6.73
C LYS A 84 -17.51 -22.23 7.83
N LEU A 85 -16.41 -21.61 8.27
CA LEU A 85 -16.46 -20.60 9.33
C LEU A 85 -16.99 -19.27 8.79
N ASP A 86 -17.85 -18.61 9.53
CA ASP A 86 -18.34 -17.25 9.25
C ASP A 86 -17.35 -16.15 9.69
N CYS A 87 -16.12 -16.53 10.08
CA CYS A 87 -15.09 -15.60 10.52
C CYS A 87 -13.73 -15.92 9.90
N LEU A 88 -12.89 -14.88 9.79
CA LEU A 88 -11.51 -15.05 9.35
C LEU A 88 -10.66 -15.66 10.47
N ILE A 89 -9.94 -16.73 10.14
CA ILE A 89 -8.95 -17.32 11.05
C ILE A 89 -7.73 -16.39 11.15
N VAL A 90 -7.20 -15.95 10.01
CA VAL A 90 -6.06 -15.04 9.95
C VAL A 90 -6.59 -13.61 9.93
N ASP A 91 -6.45 -12.91 11.05
CA ASP A 91 -6.96 -11.54 11.18
C ASP A 91 -6.16 -10.76 12.24
N PHE A 92 -6.32 -9.45 12.24
CA PHE A 92 -5.87 -8.59 13.33
C PHE A 92 -6.82 -8.66 14.53
N SER A 93 -6.28 -8.39 15.72
CA SER A 93 -7.14 -8.06 16.86
C SER A 93 -7.93 -6.77 16.58
N ASP A 94 -9.08 -6.61 17.25
CA ASP A 94 -9.90 -5.40 17.08
C ASP A 94 -9.12 -4.13 17.40
N LYS A 95 -8.24 -4.19 18.39
CA LYS A 95 -7.33 -3.09 18.73
C LYS A 95 -6.39 -2.75 17.58
N MET A 96 -5.81 -3.75 16.92
CA MET A 96 -4.89 -3.53 15.81
C MET A 96 -5.62 -3.06 14.56
N LYS A 97 -6.85 -3.53 14.32
CA LYS A 97 -7.73 -2.99 13.25
C LYS A 97 -7.99 -1.50 13.41
N MET A 98 -8.23 -1.04 14.66
CA MET A 98 -8.40 0.39 14.94
C MET A 98 -7.12 1.17 14.61
N ILE A 99 -5.96 0.67 15.03
CA ILE A 99 -4.66 1.30 14.77
C ILE A 99 -4.39 1.38 13.25
N ASP A 100 -4.60 0.29 12.52
CA ASP A 100 -4.43 0.26 11.06
C ASP A 100 -5.36 1.25 10.35
N LYS A 101 -6.61 1.36 10.83
CA LYS A 101 -7.58 2.35 10.32
C LYS A 101 -7.11 3.78 10.57
N GLU A 102 -6.58 4.08 11.74
CA GLU A 102 -6.04 5.41 12.08
C GLU A 102 -4.81 5.74 11.22
N ILE A 103 -3.90 4.79 10.99
CA ILE A 103 -2.74 4.95 10.12
C ILE A 103 -3.20 5.25 8.69
N LYS A 104 -4.14 4.48 8.15
CA LYS A 104 -4.71 4.69 6.81
C LYS A 104 -5.35 6.07 6.67
N PHE A 105 -6.12 6.49 7.67
CA PHE A 105 -6.75 7.82 7.69
C PHE A 105 -5.70 8.93 7.73
N PHE A 106 -4.67 8.78 8.55
CA PHE A 106 -3.54 9.71 8.62
C PHE A 106 -2.81 9.84 7.28
N LEU A 107 -2.47 8.72 6.64
CA LEU A 107 -1.81 8.69 5.33
C LEU A 107 -2.68 9.32 4.24
N LYS A 108 -3.97 9.01 4.22
CA LYS A 108 -4.91 9.63 3.28
C LYS A 108 -4.88 11.15 3.39
N ARG A 109 -4.92 11.68 4.61
CA ARG A 109 -4.96 13.14 4.85
C ARG A 109 -3.63 13.83 4.62
N ASN A 110 -2.50 13.21 4.99
CA ASN A 110 -1.21 13.90 5.06
C ASN A 110 -0.23 13.51 3.95
N MET A 111 -0.47 12.38 3.26
CA MET A 111 0.37 11.90 2.17
C MET A 111 -0.40 11.88 0.84
N TYR A 112 -1.45 11.05 0.73
CA TYR A 112 -2.11 10.85 -0.57
C TYR A 112 -2.82 12.10 -1.08
N ASN A 113 -3.35 12.94 -0.16
CA ASN A 113 -3.95 14.22 -0.49
C ASN A 113 -2.95 15.40 -0.45
N HIS A 114 -1.66 15.12 -0.29
CA HIS A 114 -0.65 16.18 -0.33
C HIS A 114 -0.50 16.72 -1.76
N ARG A 115 -0.41 18.06 -1.91
CA ARG A 115 -0.38 18.74 -3.21
C ARG A 115 0.63 18.11 -4.19
N ASN A 116 1.85 17.85 -3.73
CA ASN A 116 2.90 17.28 -4.58
C ASN A 116 2.56 15.86 -5.07
N VAL A 117 1.85 15.06 -4.25
CA VAL A 117 1.42 13.70 -4.61
C VAL A 117 0.27 13.77 -5.61
N ILE A 118 -0.73 14.63 -5.37
CA ILE A 118 -1.89 14.80 -6.26
C ILE A 118 -1.46 15.24 -7.66
N VAL A 119 -0.52 16.17 -7.79
CA VAL A 119 -0.02 16.64 -9.10
C VAL A 119 0.54 15.47 -9.90
N ASN A 120 1.40 14.65 -9.27
CA ASN A 120 1.99 13.48 -9.92
C ASN A 120 0.94 12.42 -10.27
N THR A 121 0.01 12.14 -9.35
CA THR A 121 -1.09 11.19 -9.56
C THR A 121 -1.98 11.62 -10.73
N ASN A 122 -2.32 12.90 -10.83
CA ASN A 122 -3.13 13.42 -11.93
C ASN A 122 -2.39 13.35 -13.27
N ARG A 123 -1.07 13.60 -13.27
CA ARG A 123 -0.23 13.40 -14.46
C ARG A 123 -0.24 11.94 -14.90
N SER A 124 -0.04 11.01 -13.98
CA SER A 124 -0.05 9.57 -14.27
C SER A 124 -1.40 9.10 -14.79
N LYS A 125 -2.52 9.54 -14.19
CA LYS A 125 -3.88 9.25 -14.67
C LYS A 125 -4.07 9.72 -16.11
N ARG A 126 -3.59 10.92 -16.46
CA ARG A 126 -3.66 11.43 -17.84
C ARG A 126 -2.88 10.54 -18.79
N ILE A 127 -1.64 10.16 -18.44
CA ILE A 127 -0.81 9.26 -19.26
C ILE A 127 -1.55 7.94 -19.54
N ILE A 128 -2.09 7.30 -18.50
CA ILE A 128 -2.82 6.04 -18.65
C ILE A 128 -4.06 6.20 -19.53
N ASN A 129 -4.84 7.26 -19.33
CA ASN A 129 -6.03 7.51 -20.15
C ASN A 129 -5.68 7.75 -21.62
N ASP A 130 -4.62 8.52 -21.90
CA ASP A 130 -4.18 8.79 -23.27
C ASP A 130 -3.65 7.52 -23.93
N LEU A 131 -2.89 6.70 -23.23
CA LEU A 131 -2.42 5.40 -23.71
C LEU A 131 -3.58 4.46 -23.99
N PHE A 132 -4.57 4.37 -23.11
CA PHE A 132 -5.74 3.54 -23.32
C PHE A 132 -6.51 3.96 -24.56
N LYS A 133 -6.76 5.26 -24.74
CA LYS A 133 -7.43 5.80 -25.95
C LYS A 133 -6.65 5.52 -27.23
N TYR A 134 -5.32 5.69 -27.19
CA TYR A 134 -4.47 5.43 -28.35
C TYR A 134 -4.44 3.95 -28.72
N LEU A 135 -4.23 3.06 -27.75
CA LEU A 135 -4.20 1.62 -27.96
C LEU A 135 -5.57 1.06 -28.40
N SER A 136 -6.66 1.66 -27.92
CA SER A 136 -8.02 1.30 -28.38
C SER A 136 -8.24 1.59 -29.87
N LYS A 137 -7.58 2.66 -30.39
CA LYS A 137 -7.63 3.00 -31.81
C LYS A 137 -6.61 2.23 -32.64
N ASN A 138 -5.48 1.87 -32.07
CA ASN A 138 -4.32 1.30 -32.77
C ASN A 138 -3.78 0.02 -32.07
N PRO A 139 -4.61 -0.99 -31.74
CA PRO A 139 -4.17 -2.13 -30.94
C PRO A 139 -3.04 -2.93 -31.61
N ARG A 140 -3.13 -3.12 -32.92
CA ARG A 140 -2.16 -3.94 -33.71
C ARG A 140 -0.73 -3.43 -33.70
N LYS A 141 -0.50 -2.16 -33.36
CA LYS A 141 0.87 -1.59 -33.35
C LYS A 141 1.71 -2.05 -32.16
N HIS A 142 1.07 -2.51 -31.09
CA HIS A 142 1.73 -2.76 -29.81
C HIS A 142 1.35 -4.09 -29.17
N ILE A 143 0.22 -4.67 -29.53
CA ILE A 143 -0.38 -5.84 -28.89
C ILE A 143 -0.57 -6.94 -29.92
N SER A 144 -0.17 -8.17 -29.59
CA SER A 144 -0.41 -9.33 -30.45
C SER A 144 -1.91 -9.56 -30.62
N MET A 145 -2.31 -9.84 -31.88
CA MET A 145 -3.72 -10.08 -32.21
C MET A 145 -4.27 -11.39 -31.62
N ASP A 146 -3.39 -12.33 -31.27
CA ASP A 146 -3.83 -13.59 -30.66
C ASP A 146 -4.46 -13.39 -29.28
N LEU A 147 -4.05 -12.36 -28.54
CA LEU A 147 -4.61 -12.03 -27.24
C LEU A 147 -6.07 -11.58 -27.32
N PHE A 148 -6.53 -11.08 -28.48
CA PHE A 148 -7.90 -10.64 -28.67
C PHE A 148 -8.87 -11.76 -29.06
N LYS A 149 -8.39 -12.99 -29.30
CA LYS A 149 -9.25 -14.11 -29.73
C LYS A 149 -10.20 -14.59 -28.66
N ASN A 150 -9.77 -14.56 -27.38
CA ASN A 150 -10.48 -15.16 -26.24
C ASN A 150 -10.89 -14.14 -25.17
N GLU A 151 -10.54 -12.87 -25.33
CA GLU A 151 -10.74 -11.83 -24.31
C GLU A 151 -11.33 -10.56 -24.92
N GLN A 152 -12.06 -9.79 -24.09
CA GLN A 152 -12.58 -8.50 -24.50
C GLN A 152 -11.44 -7.51 -24.78
N LYS A 153 -11.58 -6.74 -25.84
CA LYS A 153 -10.58 -5.78 -26.31
C LYS A 153 -10.09 -4.83 -25.20
N GLU A 154 -11.01 -4.30 -24.44
CA GLU A 154 -10.74 -3.34 -23.34
C GLU A 154 -9.92 -4.01 -22.25
N ARG A 155 -10.18 -5.28 -21.95
CA ARG A 155 -9.45 -6.07 -20.97
C ARG A 155 -8.01 -6.29 -21.42
N VAL A 156 -7.80 -6.74 -22.65
CA VAL A 156 -6.46 -6.97 -23.22
C VAL A 156 -5.62 -5.69 -23.18
N ILE A 157 -6.23 -4.55 -23.52
CA ILE A 157 -5.54 -3.25 -23.49
C ILE A 157 -5.19 -2.85 -22.05
N ALA A 158 -6.12 -3.03 -21.11
CA ALA A 158 -5.88 -2.72 -19.70
C ALA A 158 -4.75 -3.57 -19.13
N ASP A 159 -4.74 -4.88 -19.41
CA ASP A 159 -3.70 -5.80 -18.96
C ASP A 159 -2.34 -5.47 -19.61
N PHE A 160 -2.32 -5.07 -20.88
CA PHE A 160 -1.10 -4.61 -21.55
C PHE A 160 -0.53 -3.35 -20.88
N ILE A 161 -1.38 -2.36 -20.54
CA ILE A 161 -0.95 -1.15 -19.83
C ILE A 161 -0.48 -1.49 -18.42
N ALA A 162 -1.19 -2.37 -17.71
CA ALA A 162 -0.81 -2.81 -16.37
C ALA A 162 0.55 -3.52 -16.32
N GLY A 163 0.93 -4.20 -17.41
CA GLY A 163 2.24 -4.84 -17.56
C GLY A 163 3.39 -3.89 -17.91
N MET A 164 3.12 -2.60 -18.17
CA MET A 164 4.18 -1.63 -18.48
C MET A 164 4.93 -1.20 -17.22
N THR A 165 6.24 -0.98 -17.36
CA THR A 165 6.97 -0.18 -16.37
C THR A 165 6.59 1.30 -16.53
N ASP A 166 6.70 2.10 -15.46
CA ASP A 166 6.44 3.54 -15.50
C ASP A 166 7.24 4.24 -16.61
N ARG A 167 8.50 3.87 -16.74
CA ARG A 167 9.40 4.43 -17.76
C ARG A 167 8.92 4.12 -19.18
N TYR A 168 8.47 2.89 -19.43
CA TYR A 168 7.94 2.49 -20.72
C TYR A 168 6.65 3.25 -21.04
N ALA A 169 5.73 3.34 -20.10
CA ALA A 169 4.46 4.06 -20.26
C ALA A 169 4.68 5.56 -20.58
N ILE A 170 5.60 6.23 -19.86
CA ILE A 170 5.96 7.63 -20.10
C ILE A 170 6.58 7.81 -21.49
N ASN A 171 7.52 6.93 -21.87
CA ASN A 171 8.19 7.01 -23.16
C ASN A 171 7.21 6.78 -24.31
N LEU A 172 6.32 5.78 -24.19
CA LEU A 172 5.29 5.53 -25.19
C LEU A 172 4.32 6.70 -25.31
N HIS A 173 3.87 7.25 -24.18
CA HIS A 173 3.00 8.43 -24.16
C HIS A 173 3.64 9.63 -24.86
N ASN A 174 4.92 9.87 -24.67
CA ASN A 174 5.63 10.97 -25.34
C ASN A 174 5.77 10.76 -26.87
N LYS A 175 5.80 9.50 -27.34
CA LYS A 175 5.86 9.16 -28.79
C LYS A 175 4.52 9.29 -29.51
N ILE A 176 3.41 9.24 -28.77
CA ILE A 176 2.06 9.27 -29.36
C ILE A 176 1.41 10.66 -29.32
N LYS A 177 2.05 11.60 -28.63
CA LYS A 177 1.68 13.03 -28.66
C LYS A 177 2.18 13.71 -29.93
#